data_4ab6dc170ff204aa790cf60429d71beb
#
_entry.id   4ab6dc170ff204aa790cf60429d71beb
#
_cell.length_a   1.000
_cell.length_b   1.000
_cell.length_c   1.000
_cell.angle_alpha   90.00
_cell.angle_beta   90.00
_cell.angle_gamma   90.00
#
_symmetry.space_group_name_H-M   'P 1'
#
loop_
_entity.id
_entity.type
_entity.pdbx_description
1 polymer ?
#
loop_
_entity_poly.entity_id
_entity_poly.type
_entity_poly.pdbx_seq_one_letter_code
_entity_poly.pdbx_strand_id
1 'polypeptide(L)'
;MVDLKALQHSSISFRPILPSDRQVLEKIHSDVFPIRYESEFFQNVVDGRDVISWAAVDRSRQDGLDDELIGFVTARIILSRDSEIEDLLRASRSEQALLYILTLGVVKEYRNRGIASALIREVIRYASNLPTCQAVYLHVISYNNPAIQLYKKLAFKCVRVLYGFYFINGQHYDAYLFVYYVNGGKSPCSPLRELVTVMVTYLRSALKSVLGKVEERFSKWPKHRDSSRCLAASHLRRNNTVDDTDCECVC
;
A
#
# COMPACT_ATOMS: atom_id res chain seq x y z
N MET A 1 -27.66 6.77 30.33
CA MET A 1 -27.29 7.74 29.27
C MET A 1 -27.15 6.95 28.01
N VAL A 2 -28.11 7.04 27.09
CA VAL A 2 -28.05 6.36 25.79
C VAL A 2 -27.00 7.09 24.96
N ASP A 3 -26.01 6.37 24.43
CA ASP A 3 -24.93 6.95 23.63
C ASP A 3 -25.51 7.48 22.31
N LEU A 4 -25.72 8.80 22.26
CA LEU A 4 -26.24 9.53 21.09
C LEU A 4 -25.39 9.31 19.81
N LYS A 5 -24.11 8.92 19.95
CA LYS A 5 -23.26 8.57 18.80
C LYS A 5 -23.65 7.23 18.17
N ALA A 6 -24.16 6.27 18.95
CA ALA A 6 -24.61 4.98 18.44
C ALA A 6 -25.92 5.12 17.63
N LEU A 7 -26.77 6.06 17.99
CA LEU A 7 -28.04 6.34 17.29
C LEU A 7 -27.83 7.04 15.92
N GLN A 8 -26.76 7.81 15.76
CA GLN A 8 -26.44 8.49 14.49
C GLN A 8 -25.90 7.55 13.40
N HIS A 9 -25.48 6.33 13.73
CA HIS A 9 -24.96 5.36 12.77
C HIS A 9 -25.99 4.28 12.35
N SER A 10 -27.18 4.26 12.92
CA SER A 10 -28.20 3.24 12.64
C SER A 10 -28.85 3.37 11.25
N SER A 11 -28.69 4.51 10.58
CA SER A 11 -29.25 4.75 9.25
C SER A 11 -28.32 4.37 8.10
N ILE A 12 -27.02 4.17 8.36
CA ILE A 12 -26.05 3.82 7.31
C ILE A 12 -26.02 2.32 7.08
N SER A 13 -26.25 1.91 5.84
CA SER A 13 -26.16 0.50 5.42
C SER A 13 -25.24 0.32 4.23
N PHE A 14 -24.82 -0.93 3.98
CA PHE A 14 -23.92 -1.28 2.88
C PHE A 14 -24.61 -2.26 1.95
N ARG A 15 -24.50 -2.03 0.64
CA ARG A 15 -25.06 -2.86 -0.42
C ARG A 15 -24.19 -2.80 -1.68
N PRO A 16 -24.39 -3.68 -2.67
CA PRO A 16 -23.83 -3.47 -4.01
C PRO A 16 -24.28 -2.13 -4.61
N ILE A 17 -23.48 -1.55 -5.48
CA ILE A 17 -23.88 -0.40 -6.29
C ILE A 17 -24.94 -0.89 -7.31
N LEU A 18 -26.01 -0.13 -7.47
CA LEU A 18 -27.12 -0.44 -8.37
C LEU A 18 -27.06 0.43 -9.63
N PRO A 19 -27.72 0.03 -10.73
CA PRO A 19 -27.83 0.85 -11.93
C PRO A 19 -28.43 2.23 -11.68
N SER A 20 -29.36 2.35 -10.73
CA SER A 20 -29.97 3.63 -10.29
C SER A 20 -28.96 4.59 -9.63
N ASP A 21 -27.85 4.07 -9.08
CA ASP A 21 -26.83 4.91 -8.41
C ASP A 21 -25.91 5.63 -9.40
N ARG A 22 -25.95 5.29 -10.68
CA ARG A 22 -24.96 5.73 -11.67
C ARG A 22 -24.71 7.24 -11.66
N GLN A 23 -25.78 8.04 -11.76
CA GLN A 23 -25.66 9.50 -11.83
C GLN A 23 -25.03 10.10 -10.55
N VAL A 24 -25.45 9.57 -9.40
CA VAL A 24 -24.91 10.02 -8.11
C VAL A 24 -23.46 9.58 -7.95
N LEU A 25 -23.11 8.37 -8.39
CA LEU A 25 -21.75 7.85 -8.40
C LEU A 25 -20.82 8.71 -9.27
N GLU A 26 -21.23 9.06 -10.50
CA GLU A 26 -20.46 9.94 -11.40
C GLU A 26 -20.24 11.32 -10.76
N LYS A 27 -21.26 11.88 -10.09
CA LYS A 27 -21.17 13.15 -9.40
C LYS A 27 -20.17 13.09 -8.24
N ILE A 28 -20.32 12.09 -7.34
CA ILE A 28 -19.39 11.93 -6.21
C ILE A 28 -17.95 11.73 -6.71
N HIS A 29 -17.77 10.97 -7.79
CA HIS A 29 -16.46 10.73 -8.40
C HIS A 29 -15.83 12.05 -8.86
N SER A 30 -16.57 12.91 -9.58
CA SER A 30 -16.07 14.18 -10.03
C SER A 30 -15.71 15.15 -8.88
N ASP A 31 -16.41 15.04 -7.75
CA ASP A 31 -16.19 15.89 -6.58
C ASP A 31 -15.00 15.43 -5.71
N VAL A 32 -14.67 14.13 -5.76
CA VAL A 32 -13.68 13.51 -4.87
C VAL A 32 -12.35 13.28 -5.54
N PHE A 33 -12.32 12.97 -6.85
CA PHE A 33 -11.10 12.62 -7.58
C PHE A 33 -10.64 13.72 -8.52
N PRO A 34 -9.33 14.01 -8.57
CA PRO A 34 -8.77 14.98 -9.54
C PRO A 34 -8.66 14.40 -10.96
N ILE A 35 -8.96 13.12 -11.14
CA ILE A 35 -8.90 12.39 -12.41
C ILE A 35 -10.33 12.12 -12.88
N ARG A 36 -10.60 12.42 -14.13
CA ARG A 36 -11.88 12.07 -14.76
C ARG A 36 -11.83 10.65 -15.26
N TYR A 37 -12.90 9.90 -14.95
CA TYR A 37 -13.12 8.56 -15.45
C TYR A 37 -14.11 8.60 -16.63
N GLU A 38 -13.93 7.69 -17.56
CA GLU A 38 -14.82 7.57 -18.72
C GLU A 38 -16.19 7.00 -18.32
N SER A 39 -17.21 7.36 -19.08
CA SER A 39 -18.60 6.91 -18.85
C SER A 39 -18.72 5.38 -18.82
N GLU A 40 -17.89 4.69 -19.60
CA GLU A 40 -17.83 3.22 -19.64
C GLU A 40 -17.41 2.62 -18.27
N PHE A 41 -16.46 3.25 -17.56
CA PHE A 41 -16.08 2.81 -16.22
C PHE A 41 -17.31 2.74 -15.30
N PHE A 42 -18.13 3.80 -15.27
CA PHE A 42 -19.32 3.84 -14.41
C PHE A 42 -20.37 2.81 -14.84
N GLN A 43 -20.51 2.58 -16.14
CA GLN A 43 -21.39 1.55 -16.66
C GLN A 43 -20.93 0.14 -16.18
N ASN A 44 -19.64 -0.14 -16.29
CA ASN A 44 -19.07 -1.41 -15.83
C ASN A 44 -19.24 -1.59 -14.31
N VAL A 45 -19.14 -0.53 -13.52
CA VAL A 45 -19.35 -0.56 -12.07
C VAL A 45 -20.79 -0.94 -11.74
N VAL A 46 -21.78 -0.29 -12.36
CA VAL A 46 -23.21 -0.53 -12.05
C VAL A 46 -23.74 -1.84 -12.62
N ASP A 47 -23.13 -2.32 -13.71
CA ASP A 47 -23.47 -3.61 -14.33
C ASP A 47 -22.69 -4.78 -13.69
N GLY A 48 -21.70 -4.50 -12.84
CA GLY A 48 -20.83 -5.51 -12.23
C GLY A 48 -19.93 -6.23 -13.25
N ARG A 49 -19.58 -5.57 -14.37
CA ARG A 49 -18.71 -6.15 -15.40
C ARG A 49 -17.25 -5.94 -15.00
N ASP A 50 -16.57 -7.03 -14.66
CA ASP A 50 -15.16 -7.04 -14.21
C ASP A 50 -14.84 -6.13 -13.02
N VAL A 51 -15.87 -5.52 -12.40
CA VAL A 51 -15.76 -4.64 -11.24
C VAL A 51 -16.71 -5.10 -10.15
N ILE A 52 -16.16 -5.31 -8.96
CA ILE A 52 -16.90 -5.59 -7.75
C ILE A 52 -17.02 -4.28 -6.98
N SER A 53 -18.22 -3.98 -6.48
CA SER A 53 -18.47 -2.69 -5.85
C SER A 53 -19.33 -2.79 -4.59
N TRP A 54 -19.13 -1.85 -3.68
CA TRP A 54 -19.96 -1.66 -2.48
C TRP A 54 -20.29 -0.19 -2.33
N ALA A 55 -21.56 0.07 -2.06
CA ALA A 55 -22.13 1.35 -1.69
C ALA A 55 -22.30 1.45 -0.18
N ALA A 56 -22.01 2.60 0.39
CA ALA A 56 -22.55 3.03 1.68
C ALA A 56 -23.72 3.97 1.39
N VAL A 57 -24.88 3.71 1.99
CA VAL A 57 -26.09 4.49 1.77
C VAL A 57 -26.70 4.95 3.09
N ASP A 58 -27.26 6.17 3.10
CA ASP A 58 -28.03 6.68 4.23
C ASP A 58 -29.52 6.49 3.98
N ARG A 59 -30.18 5.79 4.92
CA ARG A 59 -31.63 5.50 4.92
C ARG A 59 -32.44 6.46 5.78
N SER A 60 -31.83 7.51 6.30
CA SER A 60 -32.52 8.42 7.23
C SER A 60 -33.48 9.39 6.55
N ARG A 61 -33.53 9.43 5.22
CA ARG A 61 -34.47 10.29 4.49
C ARG A 61 -35.91 9.89 4.72
N GLN A 62 -36.67 10.82 5.26
CA GLN A 62 -38.11 10.66 5.61
C GLN A 62 -39.03 10.83 4.40
N ASP A 63 -38.53 11.18 3.24
CA ASP A 63 -39.28 11.55 2.03
C ASP A 63 -39.65 10.34 1.14
N GLY A 64 -39.38 9.11 1.59
CA GLY A 64 -39.73 7.89 0.84
C GLY A 64 -39.01 7.73 -0.49
N LEU A 65 -37.98 8.58 -0.74
CA LEU A 65 -37.07 8.44 -1.86
C LEU A 65 -36.00 7.40 -1.53
N ASP A 66 -35.42 6.84 -2.59
CA ASP A 66 -34.37 5.80 -2.52
C ASP A 66 -33.21 6.19 -1.59
N ASP A 67 -32.55 5.17 -1.05
CA ASP A 67 -31.34 5.29 -0.23
C ASP A 67 -30.31 6.27 -0.85
N GLU A 68 -29.83 7.25 -0.10
CA GLU A 68 -28.82 8.19 -0.59
C GLU A 68 -27.43 7.55 -0.61
N LEU A 69 -26.78 7.47 -1.77
CA LEU A 69 -25.39 7.03 -1.90
C LEU A 69 -24.45 8.07 -1.29
N ILE A 70 -23.76 7.69 -0.22
CA ILE A 70 -22.86 8.60 0.54
C ILE A 70 -21.38 8.19 0.49
N GLY A 71 -21.10 7.00 -0.02
CA GLY A 71 -19.75 6.50 -0.20
C GLY A 71 -19.74 5.21 -0.99
N PHE A 72 -18.57 4.89 -1.53
CA PHE A 72 -18.41 3.70 -2.37
C PHE A 72 -16.98 3.19 -2.36
N VAL A 73 -16.80 1.93 -2.70
CA VAL A 73 -15.51 1.33 -3.07
C VAL A 73 -15.72 0.44 -4.29
N THR A 74 -14.77 0.48 -5.22
CA THR A 74 -14.74 -0.40 -6.39
C THR A 74 -13.43 -1.18 -6.41
N ALA A 75 -13.49 -2.44 -6.83
CA ALA A 75 -12.34 -3.32 -6.89
C ALA A 75 -12.44 -4.24 -8.11
N ARG A 76 -11.30 -4.79 -8.54
CA ARG A 76 -11.20 -5.74 -9.65
C ARG A 76 -10.37 -6.94 -9.23
N ILE A 77 -10.79 -8.14 -9.64
CA ILE A 77 -9.95 -9.33 -9.52
C ILE A 77 -8.92 -9.33 -10.65
N ILE A 78 -7.65 -9.49 -10.27
CA ILE A 78 -6.52 -9.57 -11.19
C ILE A 78 -5.80 -10.89 -10.89
N LEU A 79 -5.36 -11.60 -11.94
CA LEU A 79 -4.50 -12.76 -11.75
C LEU A 79 -3.11 -12.30 -11.31
N SER A 80 -2.49 -13.06 -10.44
CA SER A 80 -1.16 -12.73 -9.88
C SER A 80 -0.13 -12.46 -10.98
N ARG A 81 -0.12 -13.28 -12.03
CA ARG A 81 0.78 -13.14 -13.18
C ARG A 81 0.61 -11.85 -13.99
N ASP A 82 -0.59 -11.24 -13.91
CA ASP A 82 -0.93 -10.02 -14.66
C ASP A 82 -0.79 -8.78 -13.76
N SER A 83 -0.32 -8.97 -12.52
CA SER A 83 -0.22 -7.91 -11.52
C SER A 83 1.20 -7.38 -11.38
N GLU A 84 1.32 -6.11 -11.04
CA GLU A 84 2.59 -5.45 -10.71
C GLU A 84 3.19 -5.87 -9.35
N ILE A 85 2.45 -6.68 -8.56
CA ILE A 85 2.90 -7.19 -7.27
C ILE A 85 3.20 -8.68 -7.29
N GLU A 86 3.35 -9.31 -8.45
CA GLU A 86 3.68 -10.71 -8.56
C GLU A 86 4.96 -11.06 -7.78
N ASP A 87 5.98 -10.22 -7.89
CA ASP A 87 7.26 -10.33 -7.19
C ASP A 87 7.15 -10.17 -5.66
N LEU A 88 6.05 -9.59 -5.18
CA LEU A 88 5.75 -9.42 -3.75
C LEU A 88 4.95 -10.59 -3.16
N LEU A 89 4.71 -11.64 -3.93
CA LEU A 89 4.02 -12.85 -3.50
C LEU A 89 5.02 -14.01 -3.39
N ARG A 90 4.98 -14.72 -2.27
CA ARG A 90 6.00 -15.72 -1.92
C ARG A 90 6.02 -16.98 -2.81
N ALA A 91 4.96 -17.25 -3.51
CA ALA A 91 4.86 -18.34 -4.49
C ALA A 91 3.79 -17.94 -5.49
N SER A 92 4.21 -17.37 -6.61
CA SER A 92 3.31 -17.14 -7.73
C SER A 92 2.91 -18.49 -8.32
N ARG A 93 1.70 -18.94 -7.94
CA ARG A 93 0.99 -19.93 -8.74
C ARG A 93 0.18 -19.15 -9.74
N SER A 94 0.27 -19.47 -11.01
CA SER A 94 -0.36 -18.77 -12.13
C SER A 94 -1.88 -18.56 -11.98
N GLU A 95 -2.53 -19.29 -11.05
CA GLU A 95 -3.98 -19.25 -10.78
C GLU A 95 -4.34 -18.46 -9.53
N GLN A 96 -3.37 -17.82 -8.85
CA GLN A 96 -3.66 -16.99 -7.68
C GLN A 96 -4.29 -15.67 -8.12
N ALA A 97 -5.33 -15.27 -7.39
CA ALA A 97 -6.03 -14.02 -7.60
C ALA A 97 -5.57 -12.95 -6.60
N LEU A 98 -5.71 -11.71 -7.01
CA LEU A 98 -5.51 -10.52 -6.21
C LEU A 98 -6.72 -9.63 -6.37
N LEU A 99 -7.05 -8.86 -5.35
CA LEU A 99 -8.12 -7.87 -5.42
C LEU A 99 -7.52 -6.47 -5.44
N TYR A 100 -7.62 -5.79 -6.58
CA TYR A 100 -7.13 -4.44 -6.76
C TYR A 100 -8.24 -3.43 -6.47
N ILE A 101 -8.05 -2.55 -5.48
CA ILE A 101 -8.98 -1.46 -5.19
C ILE A 101 -8.72 -0.34 -6.20
N LEU A 102 -9.74 -0.07 -7.04
CA LEU A 102 -9.69 0.96 -8.07
C LEU A 102 -9.98 2.34 -7.48
N THR A 103 -11.08 2.46 -6.75
CA THR A 103 -11.55 3.73 -6.19
C THR A 103 -12.21 3.55 -4.82
N LEU A 104 -12.03 4.55 -3.95
CA LEU A 104 -12.71 4.67 -2.66
C LEU A 104 -13.09 6.12 -2.45
N GLY A 105 -14.38 6.41 -2.30
CA GLY A 105 -14.88 7.75 -2.10
C GLY A 105 -15.91 7.82 -0.97
N VAL A 106 -15.90 8.93 -0.23
CA VAL A 106 -16.93 9.27 0.76
C VAL A 106 -17.26 10.74 0.62
N VAL A 107 -18.54 11.05 0.51
CA VAL A 107 -19.08 12.42 0.47
C VAL A 107 -18.59 13.22 1.67
N LYS A 108 -18.23 14.47 1.44
CA LYS A 108 -17.51 15.30 2.42
C LYS A 108 -18.23 15.38 3.77
N GLU A 109 -19.55 15.53 3.75
CA GLU A 109 -20.42 15.68 4.93
C GLU A 109 -20.48 14.40 5.79
N TYR A 110 -20.11 13.26 5.20
CA TYR A 110 -20.13 11.94 5.85
C TYR A 110 -18.73 11.42 6.21
N ARG A 111 -17.68 12.22 5.98
CA ARG A 111 -16.31 11.84 6.35
C ARG A 111 -16.12 11.78 7.87
N ASN A 112 -15.06 11.09 8.29
CA ASN A 112 -14.69 10.88 9.70
C ASN A 112 -15.73 10.10 10.54
N ARG A 113 -16.70 9.45 9.90
CA ARG A 113 -17.72 8.57 10.54
C ARG A 113 -17.40 7.09 10.40
N GLY A 114 -16.20 6.71 9.95
CA GLY A 114 -15.79 5.32 9.81
C GLY A 114 -16.24 4.61 8.52
N ILE A 115 -16.98 5.30 7.63
CA ILE A 115 -17.57 4.72 6.39
C ILE A 115 -16.49 4.12 5.49
N ALA A 116 -15.42 4.87 5.19
CA ALA A 116 -14.32 4.36 4.37
C ALA A 116 -13.68 3.09 4.97
N SER A 117 -13.50 3.06 6.31
CA SER A 117 -12.99 1.87 7.01
C SER A 117 -13.94 0.68 6.88
N ALA A 118 -15.25 0.91 6.94
CA ALA A 118 -16.24 -0.15 6.79
C ALA A 118 -16.25 -0.69 5.36
N LEU A 119 -16.23 0.17 4.35
CA LEU A 119 -16.13 -0.22 2.94
C LEU A 119 -14.88 -1.06 2.65
N ILE A 120 -13.71 -0.66 3.16
CA ILE A 120 -12.48 -1.46 3.01
C ILE A 120 -12.58 -2.82 3.71
N ARG A 121 -13.24 -2.90 4.88
CA ARG A 121 -13.46 -4.19 5.55
C ARG A 121 -14.36 -5.11 4.73
N GLU A 122 -15.36 -4.59 4.00
CA GLU A 122 -16.15 -5.38 3.06
C GLU A 122 -15.26 -5.96 1.94
N VAL A 123 -14.36 -5.18 1.38
CA VAL A 123 -13.39 -5.63 0.38
C VAL A 123 -12.49 -6.74 0.95
N ILE A 124 -11.92 -6.54 2.16
CA ILE A 124 -11.07 -7.54 2.82
C ILE A 124 -11.87 -8.81 3.10
N ARG A 125 -13.11 -8.70 3.59
CA ARG A 125 -13.99 -9.84 3.84
C ARG A 125 -14.27 -10.63 2.57
N TYR A 126 -14.57 -9.95 1.48
CA TYR A 126 -14.76 -10.58 0.17
C TYR A 126 -13.51 -11.34 -0.27
N ALA A 127 -12.34 -10.67 -0.23
CA ALA A 127 -11.06 -11.28 -0.58
C ALA A 127 -10.73 -12.50 0.29
N SER A 128 -11.02 -12.45 1.59
CA SER A 128 -10.80 -13.56 2.52
C SER A 128 -11.72 -14.76 2.25
N ASN A 129 -12.91 -14.53 1.71
CA ASN A 129 -13.85 -15.57 1.31
C ASN A 129 -13.53 -16.17 -0.07
N LEU A 130 -12.58 -15.61 -0.82
CA LEU A 130 -12.14 -16.13 -2.11
C LEU A 130 -10.81 -16.90 -1.89
N PRO A 131 -10.84 -18.26 -1.86
CA PRO A 131 -9.66 -19.06 -1.46
C PRO A 131 -8.42 -18.83 -2.32
N THR A 132 -8.61 -18.49 -3.59
CA THR A 132 -7.52 -18.19 -4.53
C THR A 132 -6.91 -16.80 -4.33
N CYS A 133 -7.60 -15.89 -3.61
CA CYS A 133 -7.12 -14.55 -3.38
C CYS A 133 -6.00 -14.52 -2.33
N GLN A 134 -4.87 -13.90 -2.67
CA GLN A 134 -3.69 -13.86 -1.79
C GLN A 134 -3.48 -12.48 -1.17
N ALA A 135 -3.96 -11.43 -1.80
CA ALA A 135 -3.82 -10.07 -1.28
C ALA A 135 -4.88 -9.12 -1.84
N VAL A 136 -5.12 -8.06 -1.09
CA VAL A 136 -5.81 -6.84 -1.53
C VAL A 136 -4.75 -5.76 -1.67
N TYR A 137 -4.73 -5.03 -2.78
CA TYR A 137 -3.75 -3.96 -2.98
C TYR A 137 -4.35 -2.73 -3.64
N LEU A 138 -3.65 -1.61 -3.52
CA LEU A 138 -4.07 -0.32 -4.06
C LEU A 138 -2.89 0.63 -4.24
N HIS A 139 -3.12 1.66 -5.05
CA HIS A 139 -2.25 2.83 -5.14
C HIS A 139 -2.88 4.02 -4.44
N VAL A 140 -2.07 4.81 -3.77
CA VAL A 140 -2.47 6.08 -3.21
C VAL A 140 -1.43 7.15 -3.54
N ILE A 141 -1.89 8.32 -3.99
CA ILE A 141 -1.00 9.43 -4.28
C ILE A 141 -0.27 9.90 -3.01
N SER A 142 1.01 10.19 -3.12
CA SER A 142 1.91 10.41 -1.98
C SER A 142 1.50 11.53 -1.02
N TYR A 143 0.78 12.54 -1.50
CA TYR A 143 0.30 13.65 -0.67
C TYR A 143 -1.09 13.42 -0.04
N ASN A 144 -1.78 12.30 -0.31
CA ASN A 144 -3.09 11.99 0.29
C ASN A 144 -2.92 11.39 1.71
N ASN A 145 -2.44 12.21 2.65
CA ASN A 145 -2.19 11.79 4.02
C ASN A 145 -3.41 11.15 4.71
N PRO A 146 -4.65 11.64 4.55
CA PRO A 146 -5.82 11.00 5.15
C PRO A 146 -6.02 9.55 4.69
N ALA A 147 -5.86 9.27 3.39
CA ALA A 147 -5.98 7.92 2.85
C ALA A 147 -4.82 7.02 3.33
N ILE A 148 -3.59 7.53 3.33
CA ILE A 148 -2.40 6.81 3.82
C ILE A 148 -2.61 6.37 5.26
N GLN A 149 -3.08 7.26 6.14
CA GLN A 149 -3.36 6.94 7.54
C GLN A 149 -4.50 5.91 7.68
N LEU A 150 -5.53 6.00 6.84
CA LEU A 150 -6.62 5.02 6.78
C LEU A 150 -6.08 3.62 6.49
N TYR A 151 -5.28 3.47 5.43
CA TYR A 151 -4.74 2.17 5.03
C TYR A 151 -3.77 1.61 6.07
N LYS A 152 -2.89 2.42 6.63
CA LYS A 152 -2.01 2.01 7.75
C LYS A 152 -2.83 1.54 8.96
N LYS A 153 -3.87 2.25 9.35
CA LYS A 153 -4.77 1.87 10.45
C LYS A 153 -5.51 0.54 10.20
N LEU A 154 -5.76 0.21 8.93
CA LEU A 154 -6.37 -1.04 8.51
C LEU A 154 -5.34 -2.14 8.23
N ALA A 155 -4.11 -1.96 8.69
CA ALA A 155 -3.00 -2.91 8.59
C ALA A 155 -2.52 -3.21 7.16
N PHE A 156 -2.82 -2.34 6.19
CA PHE A 156 -2.12 -2.38 4.91
C PHE A 156 -0.66 -1.95 5.10
N LYS A 157 0.24 -2.65 4.42
CA LYS A 157 1.67 -2.34 4.41
C LYS A 157 2.03 -1.56 3.15
N CYS A 158 2.76 -0.46 3.30
CA CYS A 158 3.40 0.20 2.17
C CYS A 158 4.58 -0.67 1.72
N VAL A 159 4.55 -1.17 0.51
CA VAL A 159 5.55 -2.11 0.00
C VAL A 159 6.43 -1.53 -1.09
N ARG A 160 6.00 -0.43 -1.72
CA ARG A 160 6.76 0.21 -2.80
C ARG A 160 6.37 1.68 -2.94
N VAL A 161 7.35 2.51 -3.32
CA VAL A 161 7.14 3.87 -3.84
C VAL A 161 7.24 3.81 -5.36
N LEU A 162 6.28 4.41 -6.05
CA LEU A 162 6.21 4.49 -7.50
C LEU A 162 6.38 5.95 -7.92
N TYR A 163 7.56 6.29 -8.40
CA TYR A 163 7.88 7.67 -8.78
C TYR A 163 7.16 8.08 -10.06
N GLY A 164 6.57 9.28 -10.05
CA GLY A 164 5.88 9.85 -11.20
C GLY A 164 4.68 9.05 -11.71
N PHE A 165 4.08 8.20 -10.87
CA PHE A 165 3.02 7.25 -11.24
C PHE A 165 1.74 7.93 -11.76
N TYR A 166 1.29 8.99 -11.08
CA TYR A 166 0.12 9.75 -11.50
C TYR A 166 0.52 10.93 -12.37
N PHE A 167 -0.21 11.15 -13.47
CA PHE A 167 -0.11 12.35 -14.28
C PHE A 167 -1.42 13.14 -14.16
N ILE A 168 -1.38 14.28 -13.45
CA ILE A 168 -2.56 15.08 -13.14
C ILE A 168 -2.27 16.54 -13.48
N ASN A 169 -3.11 17.14 -14.31
CA ASN A 169 -2.98 18.54 -14.72
C ASN A 169 -1.57 18.94 -15.21
N GLY A 170 -0.95 18.05 -16.00
CA GLY A 170 0.37 18.31 -16.59
C GLY A 170 1.55 18.06 -15.65
N GLN A 171 1.33 17.52 -14.43
CA GLN A 171 2.36 17.22 -13.45
C GLN A 171 2.36 15.74 -13.05
N HIS A 172 3.57 15.20 -12.81
CA HIS A 172 3.75 13.87 -12.28
C HIS A 172 3.74 13.88 -10.76
N TYR A 173 3.10 12.87 -10.17
CA TYR A 173 3.05 12.67 -8.74
C TYR A 173 3.39 11.23 -8.39
N ASP A 174 4.09 11.06 -7.28
CA ASP A 174 4.44 9.74 -6.77
C ASP A 174 3.23 9.05 -6.14
N ALA A 175 3.28 7.73 -6.13
CA ALA A 175 2.29 6.89 -5.47
C ALA A 175 2.96 5.94 -4.46
N TYR A 176 2.21 5.57 -3.44
CA TYR A 176 2.52 4.45 -2.57
C TYR A 176 1.68 3.25 -2.96
N LEU A 177 2.32 2.09 -3.07
CA LEU A 177 1.68 0.80 -3.25
C LEU A 177 1.45 0.18 -1.87
N PHE A 178 0.18 -0.02 -1.52
CA PHE A 178 -0.23 -0.65 -0.27
C PHE A 178 -0.79 -2.03 -0.52
N VAL A 179 -0.42 -3.00 0.34
CA VAL A 179 -0.85 -4.40 0.24
C VAL A 179 -1.36 -4.89 1.60
N TYR A 180 -2.48 -5.61 1.58
CA TYR A 180 -3.03 -6.37 2.69
C TYR A 180 -3.11 -7.84 2.29
N TYR A 181 -2.37 -8.72 2.98
CA TYR A 181 -2.32 -10.15 2.66
C TYR A 181 -3.48 -10.92 3.30
N VAL A 182 -4.10 -11.82 2.53
CA VAL A 182 -5.19 -12.70 2.95
C VAL A 182 -4.86 -14.16 2.63
N ASN A 183 -5.60 -15.11 3.21
CA ASN A 183 -5.56 -16.54 2.87
C ASN A 183 -4.14 -17.16 2.85
N GLY A 184 -3.27 -16.71 3.76
CA GLY A 184 -1.90 -17.21 3.85
C GLY A 184 -0.94 -16.58 2.84
N GLY A 185 -1.39 -15.58 2.06
CA GLY A 185 -0.52 -14.68 1.30
C GLY A 185 0.52 -14.09 2.23
N LYS A 186 1.77 -14.05 1.81
CA LYS A 186 2.88 -13.56 2.63
C LYS A 186 3.75 -12.62 1.81
N SER A 187 4.16 -11.54 2.47
CA SER A 187 5.24 -10.71 1.97
C SER A 187 6.50 -11.55 1.73
N PRO A 188 7.26 -11.29 0.65
CA PRO A 188 8.59 -11.88 0.47
C PRO A 188 9.55 -11.50 1.60
N CYS A 189 9.31 -10.42 2.34
CA CYS A 189 9.95 -10.10 3.61
C CYS A 189 9.47 -11.10 4.69
N SER A 190 9.99 -12.31 4.64
CA SER A 190 9.77 -13.33 5.67
C SER A 190 10.56 -12.93 6.92
N PRO A 191 10.04 -13.19 8.15
CA PRO A 191 10.80 -13.00 9.39
C PRO A 191 12.16 -13.71 9.39
N LEU A 192 12.33 -14.75 8.55
CA LEU A 192 13.63 -15.38 8.30
C LEU A 192 14.64 -14.43 7.62
N ARG A 193 14.19 -13.53 6.77
CA ARG A 193 15.07 -12.55 6.12
C ARG A 193 15.52 -11.46 7.11
N GLU A 194 14.64 -11.03 8.01
CA GLU A 194 15.00 -10.14 9.13
C GLU A 194 16.00 -10.84 10.07
N LEU A 195 15.75 -12.10 10.42
CA LEU A 195 16.69 -12.90 11.24
C LEU A 195 18.05 -13.04 10.53
N VAL A 196 18.06 -13.31 9.22
CA VAL A 196 19.30 -13.39 8.44
C VAL A 196 20.01 -12.04 8.39
N THR A 197 19.28 -10.93 8.21
CA THR A 197 19.86 -9.59 8.20
C THR A 197 20.44 -9.22 9.57
N VAL A 198 19.74 -9.51 10.66
CA VAL A 198 20.22 -9.31 12.04
C VAL A 198 21.44 -10.21 12.31
N MET A 199 21.41 -11.47 11.88
CA MET A 199 22.55 -12.39 12.02
C MET A 199 23.75 -11.92 11.23
N VAL A 200 23.58 -11.45 9.99
CA VAL A 200 24.68 -10.94 9.15
C VAL A 200 25.26 -9.65 9.73
N THR A 201 24.43 -8.74 10.25
CA THR A 201 24.92 -7.54 10.93
C THR A 201 25.65 -7.87 12.22
N TYR A 202 25.15 -8.80 13.00
CA TYR A 202 25.81 -9.27 14.21
C TYR A 202 27.18 -9.95 13.89
N LEU A 203 27.21 -10.84 12.90
CA LEU A 203 28.46 -11.48 12.45
C LEU A 203 29.47 -10.48 11.89
N ARG A 204 29.02 -9.45 11.14
CA ARG A 204 29.89 -8.38 10.67
C ARG A 204 30.49 -7.55 11.82
N SER A 205 29.69 -7.25 12.84
CA SER A 205 30.17 -6.52 14.02
C SER A 205 31.16 -7.37 14.86
N ALA A 206 30.87 -8.65 15.02
CA ALA A 206 31.75 -9.59 15.70
C ALA A 206 33.10 -9.75 14.95
N LEU A 207 33.06 -9.90 13.63
CA LEU A 207 34.25 -9.95 12.78
C LEU A 207 35.09 -8.65 12.88
N LYS A 208 34.46 -7.47 12.85
CA LYS A 208 35.17 -6.20 13.06
C LYS A 208 35.83 -6.14 14.43
N SER A 209 35.15 -6.63 15.48
CA SER A 209 35.72 -6.68 16.84
C SER A 209 36.96 -7.61 16.94
N VAL A 210 36.89 -8.77 16.25
CA VAL A 210 37.99 -9.74 16.22
C VAL A 210 39.17 -9.19 15.40
N LEU A 211 38.92 -8.62 14.22
CA LEU A 211 39.93 -8.02 13.36
C LEU A 211 40.62 -6.84 14.07
N GLY A 212 39.89 -5.96 14.76
CA GLY A 212 40.47 -4.87 15.54
C GLY A 212 41.37 -5.37 16.66
N LYS A 213 41.04 -6.47 17.34
CA LYS A 213 41.90 -7.11 18.34
C LYS A 213 43.14 -7.76 17.73
N VAL A 214 43.06 -8.25 16.51
CA VAL A 214 44.19 -8.82 15.77
C VAL A 214 45.15 -7.71 15.34
N GLU A 215 44.64 -6.61 14.80
CA GLU A 215 45.47 -5.43 14.45
C GLU A 215 46.18 -4.84 15.66
N GLU A 216 45.48 -4.77 16.81
CA GLU A 216 46.10 -4.28 18.04
C GLU A 216 47.19 -5.23 18.56
N ARG A 217 47.06 -6.53 18.34
CA ARG A 217 48.15 -7.49 18.64
C ARG A 217 49.33 -7.38 17.69
N PHE A 218 49.10 -7.15 16.39
CA PHE A 218 50.20 -6.98 15.41
C PHE A 218 50.88 -5.63 15.54
N SER A 219 50.21 -4.56 16.00
CA SER A 219 50.83 -3.26 16.23
C SER A 219 51.83 -3.26 17.41
N LYS A 220 51.73 -4.27 18.32
CA LYS A 220 52.66 -4.44 19.46
C LYS A 220 53.87 -5.31 19.15
N TRP A 221 54.08 -5.76 17.90
CA TRP A 221 55.26 -6.49 17.48
C TRP A 221 56.40 -5.51 17.21
N PRO A 222 57.63 -5.74 17.75
CA PRO A 222 58.75 -4.82 17.54
C PRO A 222 59.12 -4.75 16.06
N LYS A 223 59.04 -3.55 15.49
CA LYS A 223 59.47 -3.28 14.12
C LYS A 223 60.99 -3.38 14.07
N HIS A 224 61.48 -4.46 13.47
CA HIS A 224 62.88 -4.55 13.05
C HIS A 224 63.10 -3.52 11.93
N ARG A 225 64.05 -2.64 12.18
CA ARG A 225 64.44 -1.54 11.31
C ARG A 225 65.17 -2.11 10.11
N ASP A 226 64.58 -2.04 8.92
CA ASP A 226 65.38 -2.11 7.71
C ASP A 226 64.95 -1.04 6.71
N SER A 227 65.96 -0.31 6.30
CA SER A 227 65.94 0.77 5.32
C SER A 227 65.77 0.23 3.92
N SER A 228 64.85 0.75 3.12
CA SER A 228 65.16 1.16 1.75
C SER A 228 63.93 1.54 0.92
N ARG A 229 63.96 2.78 0.46
CA ARG A 229 63.54 3.31 -0.85
C ARG A 229 62.07 3.32 -1.29
N CYS A 230 61.67 4.55 -1.44
CA CYS A 230 60.61 5.13 -2.28
C CYS A 230 60.28 4.38 -3.58
N LEU A 231 58.99 4.32 -3.91
CA LEU A 231 58.51 4.72 -5.23
C LEU A 231 57.05 5.22 -5.13
N ALA A 232 56.83 6.39 -5.69
CA ALA A 232 55.57 7.07 -5.79
C ALA A 232 54.66 6.43 -6.88
N ALA A 233 53.36 6.35 -6.64
CA ALA A 233 52.39 6.34 -7.70
C ALA A 233 51.07 6.95 -7.21
N SER A 234 50.86 8.12 -7.64
CA SER A 234 49.70 8.92 -8.10
C SER A 234 48.28 8.34 -7.94
N HIS A 235 47.48 9.18 -7.32
CA HIS A 235 46.10 9.60 -7.64
C HIS A 235 45.21 8.68 -8.47
N LEU A 236 44.09 8.27 -7.85
CA LEU A 236 42.80 8.36 -8.50
C LEU A 236 41.71 8.55 -7.41
N ARG A 237 41.27 9.80 -7.29
CA ARG A 237 40.01 10.16 -6.61
C ARG A 237 38.83 9.63 -7.46
N ARG A 238 37.94 8.87 -6.88
CA ARG A 238 36.58 8.78 -7.33
C ARG A 238 35.67 9.16 -6.18
N ASN A 239 35.14 10.37 -6.29
CA ASN A 239 33.97 10.83 -5.53
C ASN A 239 32.77 10.08 -6.07
N ASN A 240 32.11 9.34 -5.23
CA ASN A 240 30.71 8.99 -5.38
C ASN A 240 30.03 9.33 -4.06
N THR A 241 29.51 10.54 -3.98
CA THR A 241 28.46 10.91 -3.06
C THR A 241 27.17 10.37 -3.63
N VAL A 242 26.63 9.32 -3.04
CA VAL A 242 25.24 8.93 -3.19
C VAL A 242 24.61 9.28 -1.85
N ASP A 243 23.77 10.32 -1.87
CA ASP A 243 22.85 10.63 -0.79
C ASP A 243 21.81 9.51 -0.73
N ASP A 244 22.01 8.61 0.21
CA ASP A 244 20.97 7.70 0.68
C ASP A 244 20.04 8.49 1.60
N THR A 245 18.98 9.03 1.03
CA THR A 245 17.80 9.41 1.82
C THR A 245 17.02 8.14 2.11
N ASP A 246 17.12 7.71 3.36
CA ASP A 246 16.44 6.59 3.97
C ASP A 246 14.92 6.63 3.70
N CYS A 247 14.48 5.89 2.69
CA CYS A 247 13.14 5.33 2.70
C CYS A 247 13.22 4.03 3.51
N GLU A 248 12.96 4.11 4.81
CA GLU A 248 12.71 2.93 5.61
C GLU A 248 11.51 2.20 5.04
N CYS A 249 11.77 1.23 4.18
CA CYS A 249 10.85 0.14 3.96
C CYS A 249 10.76 -0.64 5.26
N VAL A 250 9.78 -0.28 6.10
CA VAL A 250 9.40 -1.11 7.23
C VAL A 250 8.77 -2.37 6.64
N CYS A 251 9.56 -3.41 6.53
CA CYS A 251 9.07 -4.77 6.36
C CYS A 251 8.43 -5.26 7.64
#